data_64116fcf56dd0928eb78178471cdf1cd
#
_entry.id   64116fcf56dd0928eb78178471cdf1cd
#
_cell.length_a   1.000
_cell.length_b   1.000
_cell.length_c   1.000
_cell.angle_alpha   90.00
_cell.angle_beta   90.00
_cell.angle_gamma   90.00
#
_symmetry.space_group_name_H-M   'P 1'
#
loop_
_entity.id
_entity.type
_entity.pdbx_description
1 polymer ?
#
loop_
_entity_poly.entity_id
_entity_poly.type
_entity_poly.pdbx_seq_one_letter_code
_entity_poly.pdbx_strand_id
1 'polypeptide(L)'
;VQHGGADPAVWIEKAAGIAFEQFLGRTFRGELGQFFTPRTIVDFMVEVLDPQEGEIICDPCCGSGGFLIKAFEYVRAKIENDIHLAKEKIKKDYYNTDYEKLTDKKREAIDETVNDLFHKLNAELDINNPKSRIRELSYDCIFGTDANPRMSRTAKMNMIMHGDGHGGVHHNDGLLNVNGIFEDRFDIILTNPPFGSRVEKSLKITEADKYTDVERIKKYKQRYDTPDNPAYTNALKQVNDNIGKSLLELYDTGNMSSLTEVLFIERCLNLLKPGGRMGIVLPEGVLNNPNLQKIREFVESKAKILFITSIPQDVFIASGATVKPSLLFFRKFTQEEANQYNVVVVKAEKE
;
A
#
# COMPACT_ATOMS: atom_id res chain seq x y z
N VAL A 1 25.05 -30.80 8.03
CA VAL A 1 24.22 -29.65 8.35
C VAL A 1 24.53 -28.60 7.29
N GLN A 2 23.83 -28.65 6.14
CA GLN A 2 23.86 -27.55 5.15
C GLN A 2 22.75 -26.61 5.52
N HIS A 3 23.12 -25.40 5.96
CA HIS A 3 22.20 -24.28 6.08
C HIS A 3 21.60 -23.99 4.70
N GLY A 4 20.30 -24.04 4.56
CA GLY A 4 19.57 -23.56 3.40
C GLY A 4 19.84 -22.07 3.25
N GLY A 5 20.90 -21.72 2.52
CA GLY A 5 21.28 -20.36 2.27
C GLY A 5 20.30 -19.75 1.27
N ALA A 6 19.65 -18.65 1.65
CA ALA A 6 18.99 -17.77 0.71
C ALA A 6 20.02 -17.36 -0.37
N ASP A 7 19.53 -17.20 -1.60
CA ASP A 7 20.36 -16.79 -2.75
C ASP A 7 21.23 -15.58 -2.36
N PRO A 8 22.57 -15.63 -2.55
CA PRO A 8 23.45 -14.49 -2.27
C PRO A 8 23.02 -13.21 -2.93
N ALA A 9 22.36 -13.25 -4.09
CA ALA A 9 21.82 -12.07 -4.78
C ALA A 9 20.73 -11.39 -3.95
N VAL A 10 19.84 -12.12 -3.32
CA VAL A 10 18.78 -11.60 -2.43
C VAL A 10 19.37 -10.92 -1.20
N TRP A 11 20.45 -11.47 -0.64
CA TRP A 11 21.18 -10.87 0.48
C TRP A 11 21.86 -9.55 0.09
N ILE A 12 22.45 -9.47 -1.09
CA ILE A 12 23.10 -8.27 -1.61
C ILE A 12 22.07 -7.17 -1.86
N GLU A 13 20.94 -7.50 -2.49
CA GLU A 13 19.84 -6.56 -2.73
C GLU A 13 19.29 -6.00 -1.41
N LYS A 14 19.01 -6.87 -0.45
CA LYS A 14 18.51 -6.47 0.88
C LYS A 14 19.52 -5.58 1.64
N ALA A 15 20.81 -5.93 1.62
CA ALA A 15 21.86 -5.14 2.25
C ALA A 15 22.01 -3.78 1.58
N ALA A 16 21.96 -3.72 0.25
CA ALA A 16 22.01 -2.48 -0.52
C ALA A 16 20.80 -1.58 -0.23
N GLY A 17 19.60 -2.15 -0.16
CA GLY A 17 18.37 -1.43 0.20
C GLY A 17 18.46 -0.80 1.59
N ILE A 18 18.87 -1.56 2.61
CA ILE A 18 19.05 -1.08 3.98
C ILE A 18 20.10 0.03 4.06
N ALA A 19 21.24 -0.13 3.37
CA ALA A 19 22.30 0.87 3.33
C ALA A 19 21.81 2.18 2.67
N PHE A 20 21.04 2.06 1.59
CA PHE A 20 20.47 3.19 0.88
C PHE A 20 19.43 3.94 1.72
N GLU A 21 18.54 3.25 2.41
CA GLU A 21 17.59 3.87 3.34
C GLU A 21 18.28 4.62 4.49
N GLN A 22 19.36 4.06 5.06
CA GLN A 22 20.14 4.72 6.11
C GLN A 22 20.86 5.97 5.58
N PHE A 23 21.38 5.92 4.35
CA PHE A 23 21.99 7.06 3.70
C PHE A 23 20.97 8.18 3.45
N LEU A 24 19.79 7.83 2.89
CA LEU A 24 18.72 8.78 2.64
C LEU A 24 18.20 9.40 3.93
N GLY A 25 17.96 8.62 4.98
CA GLY A 25 17.52 9.12 6.27
C GLY A 25 18.44 10.14 6.91
N ARG A 26 19.74 10.14 6.55
CA ARG A 26 20.70 11.17 6.98
C ARG A 26 20.70 12.40 6.08
N THR A 27 20.51 12.21 4.77
CA THR A 27 20.61 13.27 3.76
C THR A 27 19.37 14.16 3.72
N PHE A 28 18.18 13.59 3.98
CA PHE A 28 16.90 14.30 3.89
C PHE A 28 16.32 14.74 5.24
N ARG A 29 17.02 14.56 6.36
CA ARG A 29 16.63 15.08 7.65
C ARG A 29 16.65 16.61 7.61
N GLY A 30 15.47 17.22 7.58
CA GLY A 30 15.30 18.66 7.74
C GLY A 30 14.75 19.44 6.55
N GLU A 31 14.43 18.82 5.42
CA GLU A 31 13.68 19.50 4.36
C GLU A 31 12.17 19.39 4.65
N LEU A 32 11.57 20.53 5.07
CA LEU A 32 10.12 20.82 5.09
C LEU A 32 9.21 19.69 5.60
N GLY A 33 9.19 19.44 6.91
CA GLY A 33 8.09 18.70 7.56
C GLY A 33 7.91 17.23 7.14
N GLN A 34 8.89 16.64 6.46
CA GLN A 34 8.85 15.23 6.07
C GLN A 34 9.42 14.37 7.19
N PHE A 35 8.54 13.66 7.87
CA PHE A 35 8.90 12.74 8.93
C PHE A 35 8.89 11.31 8.41
N PHE A 36 10.05 10.65 8.44
CA PHE A 36 10.13 9.23 8.15
C PHE A 36 9.46 8.42 9.26
N THR A 37 8.57 7.55 8.91
CA THR A 37 7.96 6.61 9.88
C THR A 37 9.03 5.65 10.38
N PRO A 38 9.25 5.52 11.69
CA PRO A 38 10.20 4.56 12.25
C PRO A 38 9.90 3.14 11.76
N ARG A 39 10.96 2.39 11.43
CA ARG A 39 10.82 1.05 10.84
C ARG A 39 10.00 0.10 11.70
N THR A 40 10.16 0.16 13.01
CA THR A 40 9.38 -0.64 13.97
C THR A 40 7.86 -0.35 13.90
N ILE A 41 7.48 0.88 13.60
CA ILE A 41 6.08 1.26 13.40
C ILE A 41 5.58 0.74 12.06
N VAL A 42 6.38 0.86 11.00
CA VAL A 42 6.07 0.29 9.68
C VAL A 42 5.86 -1.22 9.79
N ASP A 43 6.78 -1.93 10.43
CA ASP A 43 6.71 -3.39 10.65
C ASP A 43 5.43 -3.76 11.38
N PHE A 44 5.16 -3.11 12.51
CA PHE A 44 3.97 -3.34 13.31
C PHE A 44 2.68 -3.12 12.50
N MET A 45 2.58 -2.00 11.76
CA MET A 45 1.36 -1.69 11.01
C MET A 45 1.12 -2.68 9.87
N VAL A 46 2.17 -3.12 9.18
CA VAL A 46 2.06 -4.13 8.12
C VAL A 46 1.65 -5.48 8.71
N GLU A 47 2.27 -5.91 9.82
CA GLU A 47 1.94 -7.18 10.48
C GLU A 47 0.49 -7.19 10.99
N VAL A 48 0.01 -6.08 11.55
CA VAL A 48 -1.38 -5.96 12.03
C VAL A 48 -2.38 -6.05 10.87
N LEU A 49 -2.11 -5.42 9.74
CA LEU A 49 -3.00 -5.48 8.58
C LEU A 49 -2.85 -6.78 7.79
N ASP A 50 -1.76 -7.52 8.01
CA ASP A 50 -1.52 -8.84 7.44
C ASP A 50 -1.85 -8.94 5.94
N PRO A 51 -1.12 -8.22 5.06
CA PRO A 51 -1.36 -8.28 3.62
C PRO A 51 -1.26 -9.70 3.09
N GLN A 52 -2.21 -10.07 2.24
CA GLN A 52 -2.24 -11.36 1.56
C GLN A 52 -1.86 -11.22 0.09
N GLU A 53 -1.43 -12.30 -0.52
CA GLU A 53 -1.17 -12.35 -1.95
C GLU A 53 -2.45 -12.03 -2.74
N GLY A 54 -2.31 -11.21 -3.79
CA GLY A 54 -3.40 -10.73 -4.61
C GLY A 54 -4.15 -9.51 -4.05
N GLU A 55 -3.91 -9.11 -2.80
CA GLU A 55 -4.47 -7.86 -2.26
C GLU A 55 -3.75 -6.64 -2.83
N ILE A 56 -4.51 -5.61 -3.17
CA ILE A 56 -3.99 -4.37 -3.73
C ILE A 56 -3.76 -3.36 -2.61
N ILE A 57 -2.52 -2.89 -2.49
CA ILE A 57 -2.04 -2.05 -1.39
C ILE A 57 -1.68 -0.67 -1.92
N CYS A 58 -2.02 0.39 -1.18
CA CYS A 58 -1.65 1.76 -1.54
C CYS A 58 -1.17 2.58 -0.34
N ASP A 59 -0.19 3.44 -0.62
CA ASP A 59 0.20 4.56 0.23
C ASP A 59 0.08 5.88 -0.56
N PRO A 60 -0.96 6.70 -0.33
CA PRO A 60 -1.18 7.92 -1.09
C PRO A 60 -0.24 9.08 -0.73
N CYS A 61 0.66 8.92 0.25
CA CYS A 61 1.73 9.88 0.59
C CYS A 61 3.00 9.14 1.01
N CYS A 62 3.53 8.32 0.10
CA CYS A 62 4.45 7.23 0.38
C CYS A 62 5.86 7.66 0.83
N GLY A 63 6.21 8.95 0.76
CA GLY A 63 7.56 9.41 1.11
C GLY A 63 8.63 8.64 0.34
N SER A 64 9.55 8.01 1.07
CA SER A 64 10.59 7.14 0.50
C SER A 64 10.13 5.70 0.21
N GLY A 65 8.86 5.38 0.43
CA GLY A 65 8.28 4.06 0.14
C GLY A 65 8.35 3.06 1.29
N GLY A 66 8.58 3.48 2.53
CA GLY A 66 8.79 2.57 3.66
C GLY A 66 7.68 1.55 3.86
N PHE A 67 6.41 1.97 3.84
CA PHE A 67 5.26 1.05 3.93
C PHE A 67 5.14 0.13 2.72
N LEU A 68 5.38 0.66 1.52
CA LEU A 68 5.28 -0.12 0.28
C LEU A 68 6.33 -1.23 0.23
N ILE A 69 7.59 -0.91 0.59
CA ILE A 69 8.68 -1.87 0.67
C ILE A 69 8.35 -2.97 1.66
N LYS A 70 7.94 -2.60 2.88
CA LYS A 70 7.63 -3.60 3.91
C LYS A 70 6.44 -4.48 3.52
N ALA A 71 5.39 -3.91 2.93
CA ALA A 71 4.25 -4.68 2.45
C ALA A 71 4.67 -5.65 1.34
N PHE A 72 5.49 -5.20 0.38
CA PHE A 72 6.05 -6.06 -0.65
C PHE A 72 6.88 -7.21 -0.06
N GLU A 73 7.86 -6.90 0.81
CA GLU A 73 8.71 -7.90 1.46
C GLU A 73 7.88 -8.90 2.27
N TYR A 74 6.82 -8.43 2.95
CA TYR A 74 5.95 -9.26 3.78
C TYR A 74 5.17 -10.29 2.95
N VAL A 75 4.56 -9.87 1.85
CA VAL A 75 3.82 -10.78 0.95
C VAL A 75 4.79 -11.67 0.19
N ARG A 76 5.93 -11.14 -0.28
CA ARG A 76 6.99 -11.94 -0.91
C ARG A 76 7.47 -13.07 -0.02
N ALA A 77 7.70 -12.79 1.27
CA ALA A 77 8.12 -13.82 2.22
C ALA A 77 7.08 -14.94 2.38
N LYS A 78 5.77 -14.62 2.31
CA LYS A 78 4.71 -15.63 2.30
C LYS A 78 4.77 -16.51 1.04
N ILE A 79 4.94 -15.88 -0.13
CA ILE A 79 5.08 -16.61 -1.41
C ILE A 79 6.30 -17.52 -1.38
N GLU A 80 7.45 -17.02 -0.91
CA GLU A 80 8.69 -17.81 -0.78
C GLU A 80 8.51 -18.99 0.16
N ASN A 81 7.84 -18.80 1.29
CA ASN A 81 7.55 -19.88 2.24
C ASN A 81 6.59 -20.92 1.64
N ASP A 82 5.57 -20.50 0.91
CA ASP A 82 4.64 -21.40 0.24
C ASP A 82 5.36 -22.29 -0.79
N ILE A 83 6.23 -21.70 -1.60
CA ILE A 83 7.07 -22.43 -2.56
C ILE A 83 8.03 -23.39 -1.84
N HIS A 84 8.61 -22.97 -0.70
CA HIS A 84 9.46 -23.84 0.10
C HIS A 84 8.70 -25.07 0.60
N LEU A 85 7.52 -24.88 1.17
CA LEU A 85 6.66 -25.98 1.63
C LEU A 85 6.24 -26.91 0.49
N ALA A 86 5.93 -26.35 -0.69
CA ALA A 86 5.63 -27.16 -1.87
C ALA A 86 6.82 -28.04 -2.29
N LYS A 87 8.04 -27.48 -2.28
CA LYS A 87 9.27 -28.27 -2.57
C LYS A 87 9.52 -29.37 -1.56
N GLU A 88 9.33 -29.09 -0.27
CA GLU A 88 9.49 -30.11 0.78
C GLU A 88 8.47 -31.25 0.63
N LYS A 89 7.23 -30.90 0.25
CA LYS A 89 6.20 -31.90 -0.06
C LYS A 89 6.61 -32.77 -1.27
N ILE A 90 7.06 -32.14 -2.36
CA ILE A 90 7.56 -32.88 -3.54
C ILE A 90 8.71 -33.85 -3.15
N LYS A 91 9.69 -33.36 -2.38
CA LYS A 91 10.79 -34.25 -1.90
C LYS A 91 10.25 -35.43 -1.12
N LYS A 92 9.32 -35.22 -0.20
CA LYS A 92 8.73 -36.28 0.62
C LYS A 92 7.95 -37.29 -0.22
N ASP A 93 7.24 -36.83 -1.25
CA ASP A 93 6.42 -37.70 -2.09
C ASP A 93 7.28 -38.56 -3.04
N TYR A 94 8.34 -38.00 -3.60
CA TYR A 94 9.19 -38.66 -4.58
C TYR A 94 10.40 -39.39 -3.96
N TYR A 95 11.04 -38.83 -2.93
CA TYR A 95 12.18 -39.43 -2.22
C TYR A 95 11.73 -40.15 -0.94
N ASN A 96 10.73 -41.04 -1.10
CA ASN A 96 10.24 -41.89 -0.02
C ASN A 96 11.12 -43.12 0.21
N THR A 97 10.75 -43.95 1.16
CA THR A 97 11.52 -45.18 1.54
C THR A 97 11.68 -46.19 0.41
N ASP A 98 10.92 -46.09 -0.66
CA ASP A 98 11.02 -47.00 -1.82
C ASP A 98 11.97 -46.46 -2.90
N TYR A 99 12.31 -45.14 -2.88
CA TYR A 99 13.25 -44.54 -3.82
C TYR A 99 14.61 -45.27 -3.82
N GLU A 100 15.16 -45.59 -2.65
CA GLU A 100 16.44 -46.27 -2.50
C GLU A 100 16.44 -47.70 -3.08
N LYS A 101 15.26 -48.30 -3.23
CA LYS A 101 15.08 -49.66 -3.76
C LYS A 101 14.95 -49.69 -5.29
N LEU A 102 14.87 -48.53 -5.92
CA LEU A 102 14.70 -48.40 -7.37
C LEU A 102 16.02 -48.66 -8.11
N THR A 103 15.91 -49.04 -9.38
CA THR A 103 17.05 -49.10 -10.30
C THR A 103 17.51 -47.67 -10.64
N ASP A 104 18.81 -47.52 -10.99
CA ASP A 104 19.42 -46.24 -11.34
C ASP A 104 18.60 -45.49 -12.39
N LYS A 105 18.18 -46.15 -13.46
CA LYS A 105 17.33 -45.55 -14.52
C LYS A 105 15.99 -44.98 -14.00
N LYS A 106 15.40 -45.66 -13.00
CA LYS A 106 14.14 -45.19 -12.41
C LYS A 106 14.38 -44.01 -11.45
N ARG A 107 15.50 -44.01 -10.72
CA ARG A 107 15.91 -42.87 -9.88
C ARG A 107 16.17 -41.64 -10.72
N GLU A 108 16.94 -41.78 -11.81
CA GLU A 108 17.22 -40.72 -12.77
C GLU A 108 15.93 -40.07 -13.32
N ALA A 109 14.95 -40.87 -13.72
CA ALA A 109 13.65 -40.36 -14.19
C ALA A 109 12.86 -39.61 -13.10
N ILE A 110 12.97 -40.04 -11.83
CA ILE A 110 12.36 -39.31 -10.69
C ILE A 110 13.09 -37.99 -10.46
N ASP A 111 14.44 -38.02 -10.48
CA ASP A 111 15.27 -36.83 -10.27
C ASP A 111 14.98 -35.75 -11.35
N GLU A 112 14.86 -36.14 -12.62
CA GLU A 112 14.44 -35.26 -13.71
C GLU A 112 13.06 -34.67 -13.42
N THR A 113 12.10 -35.50 -13.01
CA THR A 113 10.74 -35.03 -12.68
C THR A 113 10.74 -34.01 -11.52
N VAL A 114 11.47 -34.30 -10.46
CA VAL A 114 11.58 -33.37 -9.30
C VAL A 114 12.28 -32.09 -9.70
N ASN A 115 13.33 -32.14 -10.51
CA ASN A 115 14.02 -30.97 -11.01
C ASN A 115 13.09 -30.09 -11.87
N ASP A 116 12.31 -30.70 -12.75
CA ASP A 116 11.31 -29.95 -13.57
C ASP A 116 10.24 -29.29 -12.72
N LEU A 117 9.75 -29.95 -11.67
CA LEU A 117 8.81 -29.38 -10.73
C LEU A 117 9.44 -28.20 -9.94
N PHE A 118 10.69 -28.34 -9.52
CA PHE A 118 11.42 -27.28 -8.84
C PHE A 118 11.67 -26.07 -9.75
N HIS A 119 12.00 -26.30 -11.03
CA HIS A 119 12.15 -25.24 -12.01
C HIS A 119 10.83 -24.45 -12.20
N LYS A 120 9.69 -25.14 -12.26
CA LYS A 120 8.37 -24.49 -12.34
C LYS A 120 8.07 -23.65 -11.10
N LEU A 121 8.33 -24.18 -9.90
CA LEU A 121 8.16 -23.44 -8.65
C LEU A 121 9.09 -22.23 -8.55
N ASN A 122 10.35 -22.36 -8.98
CA ASN A 122 11.30 -21.25 -9.02
C ASN A 122 10.86 -20.14 -9.99
N ALA A 123 10.23 -20.51 -11.11
CA ALA A 123 9.73 -19.54 -12.09
C ALA A 123 8.63 -18.63 -11.52
N GLU A 124 7.97 -19.02 -10.42
CA GLU A 124 7.01 -18.18 -9.69
C GLU A 124 7.68 -17.02 -8.92
N LEU A 125 9.01 -17.11 -8.69
CA LEU A 125 9.81 -16.07 -8.05
C LEU A 125 10.56 -15.17 -9.06
N ASP A 126 10.48 -15.46 -10.34
CA ASP A 126 11.15 -14.67 -11.38
C ASP A 126 10.30 -13.45 -11.80
N ILE A 127 10.75 -12.26 -11.45
CA ILE A 127 10.08 -11.00 -11.81
C ILE A 127 10.01 -10.76 -13.32
N ASN A 128 10.91 -11.38 -14.11
CA ASN A 128 10.90 -11.27 -15.56
C ASN A 128 9.89 -12.20 -16.21
N ASN A 129 9.39 -13.20 -15.47
CA ASN A 129 8.32 -14.07 -15.95
C ASN A 129 6.96 -13.34 -15.84
N PRO A 130 6.28 -13.02 -16.96
CA PRO A 130 5.02 -12.25 -16.95
C PRO A 130 3.87 -12.90 -16.16
N LYS A 131 3.99 -14.18 -15.84
CA LYS A 131 2.96 -14.97 -15.15
C LYS A 131 3.37 -15.37 -13.73
N SER A 132 4.51 -14.90 -13.24
CA SER A 132 4.95 -15.23 -11.88
C SER A 132 4.18 -14.48 -10.81
N ARG A 133 4.07 -15.10 -9.65
CA ARG A 133 3.44 -14.52 -8.45
C ARG A 133 4.15 -13.25 -8.00
N ILE A 134 5.49 -13.21 -8.07
CA ILE A 134 6.28 -12.01 -7.72
C ILE A 134 6.03 -10.86 -8.69
N ARG A 135 5.88 -11.15 -9.98
CA ARG A 135 5.56 -10.10 -10.94
C ARG A 135 4.18 -9.50 -10.73
N GLU A 136 3.19 -10.32 -10.44
CA GLU A 136 1.84 -9.86 -10.08
C GLU A 136 1.89 -8.98 -8.84
N LEU A 137 2.56 -9.43 -7.78
CA LEU A 137 2.77 -8.63 -6.57
C LEU A 137 3.37 -7.27 -6.88
N SER A 138 4.46 -7.22 -7.65
CA SER A 138 5.21 -6.00 -7.97
C SER A 138 4.43 -5.00 -8.83
N TYR A 139 3.77 -5.48 -9.88
CA TYR A 139 3.19 -4.61 -10.92
C TYR A 139 1.70 -4.35 -10.75
N ASP A 140 1.01 -5.21 -9.99
CA ASP A 140 -0.44 -5.19 -9.92
C ASP A 140 -0.99 -4.97 -8.51
N CYS A 141 -0.14 -5.15 -7.47
CA CYS A 141 -0.59 -5.10 -6.09
C CYS A 141 -0.02 -3.91 -5.28
N ILE A 142 1.11 -3.31 -5.65
CA ILE A 142 1.76 -2.25 -4.85
C ILE A 142 1.67 -0.89 -5.56
N PHE A 143 1.06 0.09 -4.89
CA PHE A 143 0.83 1.43 -5.42
C PHE A 143 1.14 2.52 -4.41
N GLY A 144 1.62 3.67 -4.89
CA GLY A 144 1.84 4.83 -4.06
C GLY A 144 2.00 6.13 -4.82
N THR A 145 1.79 7.24 -4.13
CA THR A 145 2.08 8.58 -4.66
C THR A 145 2.85 9.40 -3.65
N ASP A 146 3.60 10.37 -4.15
CA ASP A 146 4.11 11.48 -3.35
C ASP A 146 4.15 12.75 -4.20
N ALA A 147 3.70 13.87 -3.61
CA ALA A 147 3.68 15.17 -4.26
C ALA A 147 5.10 15.76 -4.45
N ASN A 148 6.07 15.30 -3.64
CA ASN A 148 7.45 15.72 -3.79
C ASN A 148 8.15 14.85 -4.87
N PRO A 149 8.64 15.45 -5.97
CA PRO A 149 9.26 14.71 -7.06
C PRO A 149 10.55 13.99 -6.66
N ARG A 150 11.24 14.47 -5.61
CA ARG A 150 12.40 13.76 -5.06
C ARG A 150 11.96 12.50 -4.30
N MET A 151 10.92 12.62 -3.46
CA MET A 151 10.43 11.48 -2.69
C MET A 151 9.87 10.40 -3.59
N SER A 152 9.04 10.74 -4.56
CA SER A 152 8.51 9.75 -5.51
C SER A 152 9.61 9.02 -6.30
N ARG A 153 10.69 9.73 -6.70
CA ARG A 153 11.88 9.09 -7.32
C ARG A 153 12.65 8.22 -6.34
N THR A 154 12.79 8.68 -5.10
CA THR A 154 13.45 7.91 -4.03
C THR A 154 12.66 6.64 -3.72
N ALA A 155 11.34 6.73 -3.59
CA ALA A 155 10.49 5.57 -3.38
C ALA A 155 10.64 4.55 -4.52
N LYS A 156 10.61 5.00 -5.78
CA LYS A 156 10.85 4.11 -6.93
C LYS A 156 12.21 3.41 -6.86
N MET A 157 13.27 4.17 -6.54
CA MET A 157 14.60 3.61 -6.42
C MET A 157 14.67 2.57 -5.28
N ASN A 158 14.08 2.89 -4.13
CA ASN A 158 14.01 1.97 -3.01
C ASN A 158 13.25 0.69 -3.36
N MET A 159 12.10 0.79 -4.02
CA MET A 159 11.32 -0.37 -4.46
C MET A 159 12.15 -1.27 -5.40
N ILE A 160 12.86 -0.68 -6.38
CA ILE A 160 13.76 -1.41 -7.28
C ILE A 160 14.84 -2.15 -6.49
N MET A 161 15.47 -1.49 -5.52
CA MET A 161 16.56 -2.07 -4.71
C MET A 161 16.08 -3.19 -3.79
N HIS A 162 14.78 -3.26 -3.51
CA HIS A 162 14.15 -4.37 -2.77
C HIS A 162 13.51 -5.42 -3.66
N GLY A 163 13.80 -5.37 -4.98
CA GLY A 163 13.35 -6.39 -5.94
C GLY A 163 11.92 -6.20 -6.46
N ASP A 164 11.30 -5.04 -6.19
CA ASP A 164 10.02 -4.67 -6.80
C ASP A 164 10.24 -3.99 -8.15
N GLY A 165 9.37 -4.27 -9.11
CA GLY A 165 9.46 -3.71 -10.45
C GLY A 165 9.05 -2.23 -10.59
N HIS A 166 8.78 -1.50 -9.52
CA HIS A 166 8.51 -0.05 -9.42
C HIS A 166 7.32 0.49 -10.23
N GLY A 167 6.46 -0.36 -10.76
CA GLY A 167 5.39 0.06 -11.67
C GLY A 167 4.29 0.94 -11.07
N GLY A 168 4.05 0.85 -9.75
CA GLY A 168 2.90 1.45 -9.07
C GLY A 168 3.15 2.78 -8.36
N VAL A 169 4.40 3.29 -8.30
CA VAL A 169 4.69 4.57 -7.62
C VAL A 169 4.64 5.74 -8.61
N HIS A 170 3.94 6.81 -8.23
CA HIS A 170 3.72 7.98 -9.09
C HIS A 170 4.06 9.29 -8.38
N HIS A 171 4.62 10.25 -9.13
CA HIS A 171 4.71 11.64 -8.70
C HIS A 171 3.35 12.29 -8.96
N ASN A 172 2.60 12.57 -7.91
CA ASN A 172 1.28 13.21 -7.98
C ASN A 172 0.86 13.69 -6.60
N ASP A 173 -0.08 14.65 -6.54
CA ASP A 173 -0.76 14.96 -5.30
C ASP A 173 -1.57 13.75 -4.84
N GLY A 174 -1.33 13.28 -3.61
CA GLY A 174 -2.00 12.11 -3.06
C GLY A 174 -3.52 12.28 -2.89
N LEU A 175 -3.99 13.52 -2.88
CA LEU A 175 -5.42 13.85 -2.81
C LEU A 175 -6.12 13.79 -4.18
N LEU A 176 -5.39 13.59 -5.27
CA LEU A 176 -5.92 13.47 -6.62
C LEU A 176 -5.78 12.06 -7.17
N ASN A 177 -6.69 11.68 -8.07
CA ASN A 177 -6.59 10.42 -8.80
C ASN A 177 -5.47 10.47 -9.83
N VAL A 178 -4.74 9.38 -9.97
CA VAL A 178 -3.69 9.22 -10.98
C VAL A 178 -3.52 7.76 -11.37
N ASN A 179 -3.44 7.49 -12.65
CA ASN A 179 -3.18 6.14 -13.18
C ASN A 179 -4.07 5.07 -12.51
N GLY A 180 -3.46 4.09 -11.86
CA GLY A 180 -4.16 3.03 -11.12
C GLY A 180 -4.55 3.40 -9.68
N ILE A 181 -4.47 4.66 -9.26
CA ILE A 181 -4.82 5.10 -7.90
C ILE A 181 -6.09 5.95 -7.96
N PHE A 182 -7.21 5.34 -7.60
CA PHE A 182 -8.55 5.92 -7.61
C PHE A 182 -9.49 5.19 -6.64
N GLU A 183 -10.69 5.70 -6.47
CA GLU A 183 -11.68 5.27 -5.47
C GLU A 183 -12.06 3.79 -5.64
N ASP A 184 -12.45 3.16 -4.52
CA ASP A 184 -13.00 1.79 -4.40
C ASP A 184 -12.11 0.69 -5.01
N ARG A 185 -10.78 0.89 -5.00
CA ARG A 185 -9.86 -0.05 -5.65
C ARG A 185 -8.99 -0.85 -4.71
N PHE A 186 -8.65 -0.35 -3.54
CA PHE A 186 -7.61 -0.93 -2.68
C PHE A 186 -8.18 -1.80 -1.58
N ASP A 187 -7.52 -2.93 -1.32
CA ASP A 187 -7.82 -3.81 -0.20
C ASP A 187 -7.19 -3.27 1.09
N ILE A 188 -6.00 -2.67 0.96
CA ILE A 188 -5.23 -2.14 2.09
C ILE A 188 -4.69 -0.74 1.78
N ILE A 189 -4.80 0.14 2.78
CA ILE A 189 -4.08 1.42 2.82
C ILE A 189 -3.16 1.42 4.04
N LEU A 190 -1.91 1.81 3.82
CA LEU A 190 -0.90 2.04 4.86
C LEU A 190 -0.27 3.40 4.61
N THR A 191 -0.39 4.33 5.56
CA THR A 191 0.08 5.69 5.28
C THR A 191 0.42 6.51 6.52
N ASN A 192 1.31 7.47 6.36
CA ASN A 192 1.64 8.50 7.34
C ASN A 192 1.56 9.88 6.67
N PRO A 193 0.38 10.52 6.64
CA PRO A 193 0.21 11.80 6.00
C PRO A 193 0.97 12.91 6.71
N PRO A 194 1.30 14.03 6.03
CA PRO A 194 1.95 15.17 6.66
C PRO A 194 1.05 15.78 7.75
N PHE A 195 1.63 16.05 8.94
CA PHE A 195 0.90 16.60 10.09
C PHE A 195 0.91 18.11 10.13
N GLY A 196 -0.21 18.70 10.57
CA GLY A 196 -0.34 20.13 10.86
C GLY A 196 -0.29 21.05 9.65
N SER A 197 -0.05 20.52 8.48
CA SER A 197 -0.13 21.27 7.23
C SER A 197 -1.59 21.58 6.89
N ARG A 198 -1.81 22.68 6.18
CA ARG A 198 -3.15 23.07 5.74
C ARG A 198 -3.19 23.19 4.23
N VAL A 199 -4.25 22.69 3.65
CA VAL A 199 -4.58 22.96 2.25
C VAL A 199 -5.24 24.35 2.19
N GLU A 200 -4.61 25.26 1.48
CA GLU A 200 -5.14 26.62 1.31
C GLU A 200 -6.41 26.61 0.45
N LYS A 201 -7.42 27.40 0.85
CA LYS A 201 -8.67 27.54 0.05
C LYS A 201 -8.41 28.06 -1.37
N SER A 202 -7.32 28.80 -1.54
CA SER A 202 -6.86 29.32 -2.83
C SER A 202 -6.21 28.27 -3.72
N LEU A 203 -5.82 27.11 -3.17
CA LEU A 203 -5.23 26.01 -3.94
C LEU A 203 -6.30 25.38 -4.81
N LYS A 204 -6.17 25.60 -6.12
CA LYS A 204 -7.11 25.14 -7.12
C LYS A 204 -6.54 23.99 -7.91
N ILE A 205 -7.42 23.10 -8.35
CA ILE A 205 -7.10 22.10 -9.35
C ILE A 205 -6.87 22.83 -10.68
N THR A 206 -5.77 22.55 -11.35
CA THR A 206 -5.30 23.26 -12.54
C THR A 206 -5.25 22.33 -13.76
N GLU A 207 -5.08 22.90 -14.94
CA GLU A 207 -4.81 22.11 -16.16
C GLU A 207 -3.53 21.29 -16.06
N ALA A 208 -2.57 21.68 -15.21
CA ALA A 208 -1.34 20.91 -14.98
C ALA A 208 -1.58 19.61 -14.21
N ASP A 209 -2.68 19.52 -13.45
CA ASP A 209 -3.06 18.30 -12.71
C ASP A 209 -3.75 17.29 -13.63
N LYS A 210 -4.16 17.73 -14.81
CA LYS A 210 -4.82 16.88 -15.81
C LYS A 210 -3.84 15.87 -16.39
N TYR A 211 -4.25 14.63 -16.40
CA TYR A 211 -3.45 13.60 -17.03
C TYR A 211 -3.68 13.61 -18.56
N THR A 212 -2.64 13.91 -19.33
CA THR A 212 -2.73 14.16 -20.79
C THR A 212 -2.05 13.11 -21.64
N ASP A 213 -1.35 12.13 -21.06
CA ASP A 213 -0.68 11.04 -21.80
C ASP A 213 -1.73 10.08 -22.39
N VAL A 214 -2.07 10.28 -23.65
CA VAL A 214 -3.13 9.54 -24.35
C VAL A 214 -2.86 8.04 -24.40
N GLU A 215 -1.62 7.62 -24.62
CA GLU A 215 -1.27 6.20 -24.69
C GLU A 215 -1.42 5.52 -23.33
N ARG A 216 -1.01 6.17 -22.27
CA ARG A 216 -1.21 5.66 -20.91
C ARG A 216 -2.68 5.65 -20.52
N ILE A 217 -3.43 6.70 -20.82
CA ILE A 217 -4.88 6.74 -20.59
C ILE A 217 -5.55 5.55 -21.28
N LYS A 218 -5.22 5.28 -22.57
CA LYS A 218 -5.76 4.14 -23.29
C LYS A 218 -5.43 2.81 -22.62
N LYS A 219 -4.16 2.62 -22.22
CA LYS A 219 -3.71 1.43 -21.50
C LYS A 219 -4.47 1.22 -20.18
N TYR A 220 -4.64 2.28 -19.39
CA TYR A 220 -5.34 2.18 -18.10
C TYR A 220 -6.85 1.98 -18.27
N LYS A 221 -7.48 2.58 -19.30
CA LYS A 221 -8.87 2.27 -19.65
C LYS A 221 -9.05 0.80 -20.02
N GLN A 222 -8.19 0.26 -20.87
CA GLN A 222 -8.23 -1.17 -21.21
C GLN A 222 -8.05 -2.09 -20.00
N ARG A 223 -7.31 -1.64 -19.00
CA ARG A 223 -7.01 -2.42 -17.81
C ARG A 223 -8.10 -2.37 -16.74
N TYR A 224 -8.74 -1.22 -16.55
CA TYR A 224 -9.61 -0.95 -15.41
C TYR A 224 -11.06 -0.65 -15.75
N ASP A 225 -11.36 -0.28 -17.00
CA ASP A 225 -12.73 -0.09 -17.43
C ASP A 225 -13.33 -1.42 -17.88
N THR A 226 -14.55 -1.69 -17.45
CA THR A 226 -15.38 -2.78 -17.95
C THR A 226 -16.65 -2.20 -18.57
N PRO A 227 -17.40 -2.98 -19.40
CA PRO A 227 -18.65 -2.50 -19.97
C PRO A 227 -19.64 -1.97 -18.93
N ASP A 228 -19.67 -2.60 -17.75
CA ASP A 228 -20.61 -2.27 -16.68
C ASP A 228 -20.05 -1.25 -15.67
N ASN A 229 -18.72 -1.08 -15.63
CA ASN A 229 -18.06 -0.16 -14.69
C ASN A 229 -16.85 0.52 -15.35
N PRO A 230 -17.01 1.76 -15.88
CA PRO A 230 -15.90 2.54 -16.42
C PRO A 230 -15.09 3.22 -15.31
N ALA A 231 -14.51 2.42 -14.39
CA ALA A 231 -13.88 2.87 -13.15
C ALA A 231 -12.77 3.90 -13.40
N TYR A 232 -11.85 3.63 -14.31
CA TYR A 232 -10.77 4.58 -14.63
C TYR A 232 -11.26 5.81 -15.38
N THR A 233 -12.23 5.65 -16.29
CA THR A 233 -12.85 6.79 -16.97
C THR A 233 -13.55 7.73 -15.96
N ASN A 234 -14.20 7.18 -14.95
CA ASN A 234 -14.80 7.97 -13.86
C ASN A 234 -13.71 8.61 -12.99
N ALA A 235 -12.63 7.90 -12.70
CA ALA A 235 -11.51 8.43 -11.93
C ALA A 235 -10.89 9.69 -12.59
N LEU A 236 -10.78 9.72 -13.92
CA LEU A 236 -10.29 10.89 -14.65
C LEU A 236 -11.20 12.12 -14.49
N LYS A 237 -12.50 11.93 -14.29
CA LYS A 237 -13.45 13.04 -14.09
C LYS A 237 -13.21 13.80 -12.80
N GLN A 238 -12.66 13.15 -11.76
CA GLN A 238 -12.34 13.83 -10.50
C GLN A 238 -11.49 15.09 -10.74
N VAL A 239 -10.47 14.99 -11.59
CA VAL A 239 -9.63 16.13 -11.94
C VAL A 239 -10.30 16.99 -13.03
N ASN A 240 -10.71 16.36 -14.14
CA ASN A 240 -11.15 17.07 -15.35
C ASN A 240 -12.38 17.95 -15.12
N ASP A 241 -13.36 17.47 -14.34
CA ASP A 241 -14.62 18.17 -14.10
C ASP A 241 -14.51 19.20 -12.94
N ASN A 242 -13.36 19.22 -12.25
CA ASN A 242 -13.13 20.09 -11.10
C ASN A 242 -11.99 21.12 -11.31
N ILE A 243 -11.49 21.26 -12.54
CA ILE A 243 -10.51 22.29 -12.87
C ILE A 243 -11.06 23.67 -12.50
N GLY A 244 -10.24 24.47 -11.80
CA GLY A 244 -10.59 25.79 -11.30
C GLY A 244 -11.30 25.83 -9.95
N LYS A 245 -11.77 24.66 -9.44
CA LYS A 245 -12.32 24.55 -8.08
C LYS A 245 -11.21 24.38 -7.04
N SER A 246 -11.53 24.68 -5.78
CA SER A 246 -10.60 24.42 -4.68
C SER A 246 -10.44 22.90 -4.48
N LEU A 247 -9.22 22.45 -4.16
CA LEU A 247 -8.94 21.07 -3.82
C LEU A 247 -9.79 20.58 -2.63
N LEU A 248 -10.10 21.47 -1.68
CA LEU A 248 -10.96 21.18 -0.53
C LEU A 248 -12.39 20.78 -0.94
N GLU A 249 -12.89 21.27 -2.07
CA GLU A 249 -14.25 20.97 -2.53
C GLU A 249 -14.43 19.53 -3.04
N LEU A 250 -13.34 18.80 -3.22
CA LEU A 250 -13.40 17.36 -3.56
C LEU A 250 -13.77 16.48 -2.38
N TYR A 251 -13.73 17.02 -1.15
CA TYR A 251 -13.84 16.26 0.08
C TYR A 251 -14.96 16.84 0.97
N ASP A 252 -15.79 15.97 1.53
CA ASP A 252 -16.80 16.35 2.52
C ASP A 252 -16.11 16.95 3.77
N THR A 253 -15.00 16.34 4.19
CA THR A 253 -14.18 16.82 5.30
C THR A 253 -13.50 18.15 5.02
N GLY A 254 -13.31 18.52 3.75
CA GLY A 254 -12.75 19.82 3.35
C GLY A 254 -13.59 21.02 3.79
N ASN A 255 -14.90 20.84 3.97
CA ASN A 255 -15.80 21.84 4.56
C ASN A 255 -15.68 21.90 6.09
N MET A 256 -15.13 20.89 6.74
CA MET A 256 -15.01 20.79 8.20
C MET A 256 -13.60 21.20 8.67
N SER A 257 -12.58 20.89 7.89
CA SER A 257 -11.18 21.16 8.22
C SER A 257 -10.32 21.27 6.96
N SER A 258 -9.34 22.16 7.00
CA SER A 258 -8.30 22.26 5.96
C SER A 258 -7.02 21.53 6.33
N LEU A 259 -6.98 20.80 7.44
CA LEU A 259 -5.82 20.00 7.85
C LEU A 259 -5.57 18.86 6.87
N THR A 260 -4.36 18.74 6.40
CA THR A 260 -3.97 17.72 5.40
C THR A 260 -4.24 16.30 5.90
N GLU A 261 -3.87 16.01 7.15
CA GLU A 261 -4.13 14.70 7.76
C GLU A 261 -5.62 14.34 7.82
N VAL A 262 -6.51 15.32 7.97
CA VAL A 262 -7.96 15.10 7.95
C VAL A 262 -8.45 14.74 6.55
N LEU A 263 -7.99 15.47 5.52
CA LEU A 263 -8.33 15.16 4.13
C LEU A 263 -7.82 13.77 3.72
N PHE A 264 -6.64 13.38 4.19
CA PHE A 264 -6.10 12.03 3.93
C PHE A 264 -6.91 10.92 4.59
N ILE A 265 -7.58 11.15 5.72
CA ILE A 265 -8.52 10.16 6.29
C ILE A 265 -9.64 9.86 5.29
N GLU A 266 -10.31 10.88 4.76
CA GLU A 266 -11.36 10.69 3.76
C GLU A 266 -10.81 10.13 2.46
N ARG A 267 -9.68 10.64 1.99
CA ARG A 267 -9.01 10.12 0.79
C ARG A 267 -8.75 8.62 0.89
N CYS A 268 -8.20 8.16 2.00
CA CYS A 268 -7.93 6.74 2.23
C CYS A 268 -9.22 5.91 2.26
N LEU A 269 -10.27 6.42 2.92
CA LEU A 269 -11.58 5.75 2.93
C LEU A 269 -12.18 5.66 1.52
N ASN A 270 -12.02 6.70 0.70
CA ASN A 270 -12.50 6.69 -0.68
C ASN A 270 -11.71 5.70 -1.56
N LEU A 271 -10.41 5.61 -1.37
CA LEU A 271 -9.55 4.66 -2.10
C LEU A 271 -9.84 3.19 -1.77
N LEU A 272 -10.27 2.90 -0.52
CA LEU A 272 -10.58 1.54 -0.09
C LEU A 272 -11.82 0.98 -0.78
N LYS A 273 -11.76 -0.29 -1.17
CA LYS A 273 -12.95 -1.08 -1.51
C LYS A 273 -13.88 -1.19 -0.29
N PRO A 274 -15.18 -1.42 -0.48
CA PRO A 274 -16.04 -1.89 0.60
C PRO A 274 -15.42 -3.13 1.30
N GLY A 275 -15.28 -3.07 2.62
CA GLY A 275 -14.60 -4.11 3.42
C GLY A 275 -13.08 -4.02 3.47
N GLY A 276 -12.45 -3.15 2.68
CA GLY A 276 -11.01 -2.88 2.73
C GLY A 276 -10.59 -2.26 4.07
N ARG A 277 -9.34 -2.46 4.46
CA ARG A 277 -8.79 -2.04 5.75
C ARG A 277 -7.61 -1.08 5.62
N MET A 278 -7.42 -0.24 6.60
CA MET A 278 -6.29 0.68 6.61
C MET A 278 -5.66 0.86 7.97
N GLY A 279 -4.38 1.19 7.95
CA GLY A 279 -3.62 1.73 9.08
C GLY A 279 -3.10 3.12 8.72
N ILE A 280 -3.39 4.10 9.56
CA ILE A 280 -2.97 5.48 9.34
C ILE A 280 -2.32 6.03 10.61
N VAL A 281 -1.20 6.72 10.42
CA VAL A 281 -0.53 7.47 11.49
C VAL A 281 -1.15 8.86 11.55
N LEU A 282 -1.62 9.27 12.72
CA LEU A 282 -2.28 10.58 12.92
C LEU A 282 -1.78 11.26 14.20
N PRO A 283 -1.78 12.59 14.25
CA PRO A 283 -1.58 13.32 15.50
C PRO A 283 -2.68 12.95 16.50
N GLU A 284 -2.34 12.79 17.78
CA GLU A 284 -3.31 12.52 18.85
C GLU A 284 -4.43 13.58 18.90
N GLY A 285 -4.16 14.81 18.44
CA GLY A 285 -5.14 15.87 18.34
C GLY A 285 -6.36 15.54 17.48
N VAL A 286 -6.24 14.64 16.50
CA VAL A 286 -7.38 14.17 15.70
C VAL A 286 -8.38 13.40 16.59
N LEU A 287 -7.88 12.70 17.60
CA LEU A 287 -8.70 11.87 18.49
C LEU A 287 -9.34 12.67 19.64
N ASN A 288 -8.63 13.66 20.19
CA ASN A 288 -9.03 14.30 21.44
C ASN A 288 -9.46 15.76 21.29
N ASN A 289 -9.22 16.41 20.13
CA ASN A 289 -9.63 17.81 19.92
C ASN A 289 -11.15 17.88 19.70
N PRO A 290 -11.90 18.64 20.54
CA PRO A 290 -13.34 18.83 20.37
C PRO A 290 -13.73 19.39 19.00
N ASN A 291 -12.91 20.28 18.42
CA ASN A 291 -13.17 20.88 17.12
C ASN A 291 -13.15 19.87 15.95
N LEU A 292 -12.61 18.66 16.17
CA LEU A 292 -12.56 17.60 15.18
C LEU A 292 -13.59 16.47 15.47
N GLN A 293 -14.57 16.74 16.33
CA GLN A 293 -15.64 15.77 16.61
C GLN A 293 -16.38 15.34 15.34
N LYS A 294 -16.75 16.28 14.48
CA LYS A 294 -17.43 15.97 13.20
C LYS A 294 -16.61 15.07 12.30
N ILE A 295 -15.29 15.14 12.35
CA ILE A 295 -14.40 14.25 11.59
C ILE A 295 -14.47 12.83 12.13
N ARG A 296 -14.50 12.65 13.46
CA ARG A 296 -14.66 11.32 14.08
C ARG A 296 -16.01 10.71 13.74
N GLU A 297 -17.09 11.49 13.83
CA GLU A 297 -18.45 11.10 13.42
C GLU A 297 -18.51 10.71 11.93
N PHE A 298 -17.83 11.48 11.07
CA PHE A 298 -17.69 11.15 9.65
C PHE A 298 -17.03 9.78 9.46
N VAL A 299 -15.91 9.53 10.14
CA VAL A 299 -15.21 8.23 10.06
C VAL A 299 -16.10 7.09 10.55
N GLU A 300 -16.77 7.26 11.69
CA GLU A 300 -17.67 6.26 12.28
C GLU A 300 -18.88 5.96 11.35
N SER A 301 -19.29 6.93 10.53
CA SER A 301 -20.35 6.73 9.54
C SER A 301 -19.92 5.94 8.29
N LYS A 302 -18.62 5.74 8.08
CA LYS A 302 -18.06 5.09 6.87
C LYS A 302 -17.29 3.82 7.17
N ALA A 303 -16.78 3.66 8.40
CA ALA A 303 -15.86 2.60 8.73
C ALA A 303 -16.01 2.12 10.17
N LYS A 304 -15.64 0.86 10.38
CA LYS A 304 -15.50 0.26 11.71
C LYS A 304 -14.08 0.50 12.21
N ILE A 305 -13.95 1.13 13.38
CA ILE A 305 -12.66 1.24 14.08
C ILE A 305 -12.30 -0.15 14.59
N LEU A 306 -11.15 -0.66 14.16
CA LEU A 306 -10.63 -1.97 14.59
C LEU A 306 -9.92 -1.82 15.93
N PHE A 307 -8.97 -0.90 16.00
CA PHE A 307 -8.33 -0.47 17.25
C PHE A 307 -7.51 0.81 17.06
N ILE A 308 -7.08 1.38 18.18
CA ILE A 308 -6.26 2.59 18.26
C ILE A 308 -5.09 2.28 19.18
N THR A 309 -3.88 2.64 18.76
CA THR A 309 -2.66 2.52 19.56
C THR A 309 -2.01 3.88 19.71
N SER A 310 -1.84 4.34 20.95
CA SER A 310 -1.06 5.54 21.25
C SER A 310 0.42 5.20 21.23
N ILE A 311 1.22 6.01 20.56
CA ILE A 311 2.66 5.83 20.46
C ILE A 311 3.36 6.86 21.33
N PRO A 312 4.38 6.48 22.13
CA PRO A 312 5.19 7.45 22.87
C PRO A 312 5.77 8.52 21.94
N GLN A 313 5.79 9.75 22.41
CA GLN A 313 6.24 10.90 21.61
C GLN A 313 7.70 10.76 21.15
N ASP A 314 8.56 10.18 21.99
CA ASP A 314 9.98 9.98 21.73
C ASP A 314 10.28 9.08 20.52
N VAL A 315 9.38 8.18 20.17
CA VAL A 315 9.53 7.30 19.00
C VAL A 315 9.67 8.08 17.69
N PHE A 316 9.01 9.24 17.59
CA PHE A 316 9.06 10.09 16.38
C PHE A 316 10.02 11.30 16.52
N ILE A 317 10.60 11.54 17.69
CA ILE A 317 11.59 12.63 17.91
C ILE A 317 12.81 12.43 16.98
N ALA A 318 13.28 11.21 16.82
CA ALA A 318 14.41 10.90 15.95
C ALA A 318 14.10 11.24 14.47
N SER A 319 12.83 11.27 14.08
CA SER A 319 12.35 11.69 12.77
C SER A 319 12.04 13.19 12.68
N GLY A 320 12.21 13.95 13.79
CA GLY A 320 11.97 15.40 13.85
C GLY A 320 10.54 15.81 14.22
N ALA A 321 9.64 14.88 14.49
CA ALA A 321 8.28 15.19 14.90
C ALA A 321 8.21 15.56 16.38
N THR A 322 7.55 16.68 16.69
CA THR A 322 7.30 17.13 18.07
C THR A 322 5.90 16.75 18.58
N VAL A 323 5.08 16.19 17.72
CA VAL A 323 3.68 15.83 18.01
C VAL A 323 3.60 14.37 18.41
N LYS A 324 2.82 14.06 19.44
CA LYS A 324 2.52 12.69 19.85
C LYS A 324 1.62 12.02 18.81
N PRO A 325 2.06 10.93 18.17
CA PRO A 325 1.28 10.22 17.18
C PRO A 325 0.41 9.13 17.81
N SER A 326 -0.63 8.75 17.05
CA SER A 326 -1.45 7.55 17.29
C SER A 326 -1.59 6.78 16.01
N LEU A 327 -1.69 5.46 16.11
CA LEU A 327 -1.98 4.58 14.99
C LEU A 327 -3.46 4.21 15.05
N LEU A 328 -4.16 4.46 13.97
CA LEU A 328 -5.57 4.13 13.84
C LEU A 328 -5.76 3.09 12.76
N PHE A 329 -6.53 2.04 13.09
CA PHE A 329 -6.84 0.96 12.18
C PHE A 329 -8.35 0.90 11.97
N PHE A 330 -8.75 0.98 10.70
CA PHE A 330 -10.14 1.00 10.26
C PHE A 330 -10.39 -0.11 9.23
N ARG A 331 -11.66 -0.51 9.16
CA ARG A 331 -12.18 -1.27 8.02
C ARG A 331 -13.38 -0.52 7.44
N LYS A 332 -13.31 -0.14 6.17
CA LYS A 332 -14.44 0.48 5.48
C LYS A 332 -15.65 -0.47 5.55
N PHE A 333 -16.83 0.07 5.77
CA PHE A 333 -18.05 -0.74 5.75
C PHE A 333 -18.19 -1.49 4.43
N THR A 334 -18.68 -2.72 4.50
CA THR A 334 -19.22 -3.39 3.33
C THR A 334 -20.50 -2.68 2.89
N GLN A 335 -20.97 -2.96 1.68
CA GLN A 335 -22.21 -2.36 1.20
C GLN A 335 -23.40 -2.70 2.12
N GLU A 336 -23.41 -3.91 2.66
CA GLU A 336 -24.46 -4.37 3.58
C GLU A 336 -24.39 -3.61 4.91
N GLU A 337 -23.22 -3.48 5.52
CA GLU A 337 -23.01 -2.73 6.77
C GLU A 337 -23.37 -1.25 6.61
N ALA A 338 -22.99 -0.62 5.48
CA ALA A 338 -23.36 0.76 5.19
C ALA A 338 -24.88 0.94 5.09
N ASN A 339 -25.56 0.01 4.45
CA ASN A 339 -27.02 0.02 4.37
C ASN A 339 -27.68 -0.14 5.75
N GLN A 340 -27.14 -1.03 6.60
CA GLN A 340 -27.64 -1.23 7.97
C GLN A 340 -27.40 0.02 8.84
N TYR A 341 -26.24 0.63 8.76
CA TYR A 341 -25.91 1.86 9.49
C TYR A 341 -26.88 2.98 9.14
N ASN A 342 -27.12 3.22 7.85
CA ASN A 342 -28.05 4.25 7.38
C ASN A 342 -29.46 4.03 7.90
N VAL A 343 -29.94 2.79 8.02
CA VAL A 343 -31.25 2.47 8.58
C VAL A 343 -31.33 2.82 10.06
N VAL A 344 -30.28 2.55 10.83
CA VAL A 344 -30.22 2.86 12.27
C VAL A 344 -30.22 4.36 12.51
N VAL A 345 -29.38 5.12 11.77
CA VAL A 345 -29.30 6.58 11.90
C VAL A 345 -30.61 7.25 11.55
N VAL A 346 -31.25 6.88 10.44
CA VAL A 346 -32.57 7.44 10.03
C VAL A 346 -33.65 7.14 11.05
N LYS A 347 -33.58 6.03 11.80
CA LYS A 347 -34.52 5.75 12.89
C LYS A 347 -34.27 6.62 14.11
N ALA A 348 -33.01 6.81 14.51
CA ALA A 348 -32.63 7.63 15.66
C ALA A 348 -32.93 9.12 15.48
N GLU A 349 -32.87 9.64 14.24
CA GLU A 349 -33.23 11.04 13.94
C GLU A 349 -34.75 11.29 13.97
N LYS A 350 -35.58 10.25 14.00
CA LYS A 350 -37.06 10.33 14.03
C LYS A 350 -37.66 10.12 15.42
N GLU A 351 -36.88 9.67 16.39
CA GLU A 351 -37.20 9.57 17.81
C GLU A 351 -36.74 10.83 18.57
#